data_d7927783b87f314996aa8d68df2fe061
#
_entry.id   d7927783b87f314996aa8d68df2fe061
#
_cell.length_a   1.000
_cell.length_b   1.000
_cell.length_c   1.000
_cell.angle_alpha   90.00
_cell.angle_beta   90.00
_cell.angle_gamma   90.00
#
_symmetry.space_group_name_H-M   'P 1'
#
loop_
_entity.id
_entity.type
_entity.pdbx_description
1 polymer ?
#
loop_
_entity_poly.entity_id
_entity_poly.type
_entity_poly.pdbx_seq_one_letter_code
_entity_poly.pdbx_strand_id
1 'polypeptide(L)'
;AADYFMYTCYPADGDYLPSLYFGDSNIAANGEGVLKLLWTLGFQKTDMLWYLTQVRKNQAKESMPTDTPMGLLYTPDLSAAPMQPSLSLSVVYERMGWSMMRTSWEKNTTLLGVKCGHTWNHSHADAGSFILFHNGQQVIKDGGNCWYPNPWYREYFFHSQAHNVLLFNGQAQPQEQQYK
;
A
#
# COMPACT_ATOMS: atom_id res chain seq x y z
N ALA A 1 2.79 -4.39 -12.89
CA ALA A 1 3.46 -4.44 -11.57
C ALA A 1 3.72 -3.03 -10.99
N ALA A 2 4.25 -2.09 -11.79
CA ALA A 2 4.51 -0.71 -11.31
C ALA A 2 3.24 -0.01 -10.82
N ASP A 3 2.13 -0.22 -11.50
CA ASP A 3 0.84 0.41 -11.21
C ASP A 3 0.30 0.05 -9.81
N TYR A 4 0.73 -1.08 -9.26
CA TYR A 4 0.35 -1.52 -7.91
C TYR A 4 0.66 -0.46 -6.84
N PHE A 5 1.84 0.12 -6.87
CA PHE A 5 2.23 1.14 -5.89
C PHE A 5 1.37 2.41 -5.98
N MET A 6 0.93 2.76 -7.19
CA MET A 6 0.01 3.89 -7.40
C MET A 6 -1.39 3.58 -6.91
N TYR A 7 -1.90 2.38 -7.16
CA TYR A 7 -3.21 1.98 -6.69
C TYR A 7 -3.30 1.85 -5.17
N THR A 8 -2.23 1.42 -4.52
CA THR A 8 -2.22 1.23 -3.05
C THR A 8 -2.02 2.53 -2.28
N CYS A 9 -1.39 3.56 -2.87
CA CYS A 9 -1.13 4.80 -2.16
C CYS A 9 -2.39 5.68 -2.03
N TYR A 10 -2.46 6.42 -0.93
CA TYR A 10 -3.48 7.42 -0.67
C TYR A 10 -2.85 8.82 -0.66
N PRO A 11 -3.18 9.70 -1.62
CA PRO A 11 -2.66 11.06 -1.65
C PRO A 11 -3.17 11.88 -0.45
N ALA A 12 -2.31 12.10 0.51
CA ALA A 12 -2.58 12.89 1.71
C ALA A 12 -1.37 13.77 2.03
N ASP A 13 -1.56 14.83 2.82
CA ASP A 13 -0.45 15.57 3.40
C ASP A 13 0.01 14.89 4.69
N GLY A 14 1.30 14.87 4.94
CA GLY A 14 1.88 14.29 6.14
C GLY A 14 3.36 14.03 6.01
N ASP A 15 3.91 13.36 7.01
CA ASP A 15 5.34 13.02 7.05
C ASP A 15 5.68 11.82 6.16
N TYR A 16 4.69 11.09 5.69
CA TYR A 16 4.83 9.96 4.76
C TYR A 16 3.61 9.86 3.86
N LEU A 17 3.75 9.22 2.71
CA LEU A 17 2.64 8.87 1.83
C LEU A 17 1.94 7.62 2.38
N PRO A 18 0.66 7.71 2.83
CA PRO A 18 -0.06 6.54 3.28
C PRO A 18 -0.31 5.53 2.17
N SER A 19 -0.38 4.25 2.53
CA SER A 19 -0.68 3.15 1.62
C SER A 19 -1.66 2.18 2.26
N LEU A 20 -2.37 1.43 1.43
CA LEU A 20 -3.06 0.23 1.89
C LEU A 20 -2.04 -0.76 2.45
N TYR A 21 -2.32 -1.32 3.61
CA TYR A 21 -1.46 -2.29 4.29
C TYR A 21 -2.32 -3.44 4.83
N PHE A 22 -1.96 -4.65 4.46
CA PHE A 22 -2.61 -5.87 4.91
C PHE A 22 -1.56 -6.85 5.41
N GLY A 23 -1.95 -7.69 6.36
CA GLY A 23 -1.04 -8.64 6.96
C GLY A 23 0.13 -7.92 7.64
N ASP A 24 1.32 -8.37 7.34
CA ASP A 24 2.57 -7.92 7.96
C ASP A 24 3.23 -6.75 7.20
N SER A 25 2.45 -5.74 6.86
CA SER A 25 2.95 -4.56 6.15
C SER A 25 2.73 -3.26 6.91
N ASN A 26 3.40 -2.20 6.48
CA ASN A 26 3.35 -0.88 7.09
C ASN A 26 2.47 0.08 6.29
N ILE A 27 1.90 1.06 6.98
CA ILE A 27 1.07 2.09 6.37
C ILE A 27 1.84 3.03 5.43
N ALA A 28 3.13 3.24 5.65
CA ALA A 28 3.93 4.10 4.78
C ALA A 28 4.15 3.44 3.42
N ALA A 29 3.83 4.17 2.35
CA ALA A 29 4.06 3.70 0.99
C ALA A 29 5.56 3.47 0.76
N ASN A 30 5.87 2.36 0.13
CA ASN A 30 7.21 2.00 -0.32
C ASN A 30 7.16 1.64 -1.80
N GLY A 31 8.26 1.32 -2.42
CA GLY A 31 8.32 1.01 -3.86
C GLY A 31 8.97 2.10 -4.70
N GLU A 32 9.35 3.20 -4.07
CA GLU A 32 10.10 4.28 -4.72
C GLU A 32 11.36 3.75 -5.42
N GLY A 33 12.16 2.96 -4.72
CA GLY A 33 13.37 2.35 -5.29
C GLY A 33 13.10 1.44 -6.48
N VAL A 34 12.03 0.66 -6.43
CA VAL A 34 11.61 -0.20 -7.54
C VAL A 34 11.19 0.63 -8.75
N LEU A 35 10.41 1.70 -8.55
CA LEU A 35 9.98 2.56 -9.66
C LEU A 35 11.13 3.31 -10.29
N LYS A 36 12.08 3.81 -9.51
CA LYS A 36 13.30 4.45 -10.01
C LYS A 36 14.15 3.48 -10.84
N LEU A 37 14.32 2.25 -10.35
CA LEU A 37 15.02 1.20 -11.08
C LEU A 37 14.30 0.87 -12.41
N LEU A 38 13.00 0.67 -12.39
CA LEU A 38 12.21 0.39 -13.59
C LEU A 38 12.32 1.53 -14.62
N TRP A 39 12.28 2.78 -14.14
CA TRP A 39 12.47 3.95 -14.99
C TRP A 39 13.84 3.93 -15.68
N THR A 40 14.90 3.67 -14.93
CA THR A 40 16.28 3.59 -15.47
C THR A 40 16.45 2.44 -16.45
N LEU A 41 15.71 1.35 -16.28
CA LEU A 41 15.68 0.21 -17.21
C LEU A 41 14.81 0.45 -18.46
N GLY A 42 14.25 1.66 -18.64
CA GLY A 42 13.48 2.02 -19.81
C GLY A 42 11.97 1.82 -19.71
N PHE A 43 11.44 1.36 -18.55
CA PHE A 43 9.98 1.27 -18.32
C PHE A 43 9.42 2.63 -17.90
N GLN A 44 9.47 3.61 -18.81
CA GLN A 44 9.23 5.03 -18.52
C GLN A 44 7.75 5.41 -18.70
N LYS A 45 6.90 4.98 -17.77
CA LYS A 45 5.51 5.44 -17.70
C LYS A 45 5.41 6.72 -16.89
N THR A 46 4.78 7.75 -17.43
CA THR A 46 4.63 9.06 -16.78
C THR A 46 3.89 8.99 -15.45
N ASP A 47 2.95 8.03 -15.29
CA ASP A 47 2.26 7.78 -14.03
C ASP A 47 3.22 7.45 -12.88
N MET A 48 4.39 6.86 -13.17
CA MET A 48 5.43 6.60 -12.17
C MET A 48 6.02 7.90 -11.61
N LEU A 49 6.15 8.93 -12.45
CA LEU A 49 6.60 10.26 -12.01
C LEU A 49 5.60 10.90 -11.05
N TRP A 50 4.30 10.73 -11.31
CA TRP A 50 3.27 11.17 -10.37
C TRP A 50 3.47 10.54 -9.00
N TYR A 51 3.63 9.22 -8.91
CA TYR A 51 3.86 8.53 -7.65
C TYR A 51 5.11 9.05 -6.92
N LEU A 52 6.22 9.15 -7.62
CA LEU A 52 7.48 9.66 -7.06
C LEU A 52 7.34 11.10 -6.56
N THR A 53 6.51 11.91 -7.22
CA THR A 53 6.18 13.26 -6.76
C THR A 53 5.35 13.23 -5.48
N GLN A 54 4.38 12.31 -5.34
CA GLN A 54 3.61 12.17 -4.09
C GLN A 54 4.51 11.72 -2.93
N VAL A 55 5.39 10.74 -3.16
CA VAL A 55 6.37 10.31 -2.15
C VAL A 55 7.22 11.48 -1.70
N ARG A 56 7.79 12.24 -2.64
CA ARG A 56 8.64 13.39 -2.35
C ARG A 56 7.93 14.49 -1.56
N LYS A 57 6.65 14.78 -1.84
CA LYS A 57 5.86 15.77 -1.09
C LYS A 57 5.65 15.41 0.37
N ASN A 58 5.61 14.11 0.66
CA ASN A 58 5.31 13.57 1.97
C ASN A 58 6.55 13.06 2.72
N GLN A 59 7.73 13.25 2.18
CA GLN A 59 8.95 12.95 2.93
C GLN A 59 9.23 14.06 3.94
N ALA A 60 9.59 13.66 5.16
CA ALA A 60 10.05 14.62 6.16
C ALA A 60 11.17 15.49 5.57
N LYS A 61 11.14 16.79 5.85
CA LYS A 61 12.08 17.77 5.28
C LYS A 61 13.55 17.44 5.54
N GLU A 62 13.82 16.52 6.46
CA GLU A 62 15.16 16.08 6.87
C GLU A 62 15.68 14.87 6.09
N SER A 63 14.82 14.13 5.38
CA SER A 63 15.22 13.00 4.55
C SER A 63 15.08 13.32 3.06
N MET A 64 16.15 13.79 2.45
CA MET A 64 16.16 14.00 0.99
C MET A 64 16.24 12.64 0.29
N PRO A 65 15.37 12.35 -0.72
CA PRO A 65 15.43 11.11 -1.51
C PRO A 65 16.77 10.91 -2.22
N THR A 66 17.53 11.97 -2.29
CA THR A 66 18.86 12.05 -2.93
C THR A 66 20.00 11.81 -1.95
N ASP A 67 19.73 11.59 -0.65
CA ASP A 67 20.80 11.43 0.37
C ASP A 67 21.59 10.12 0.25
N THR A 68 21.15 9.23 -0.61
CA THR A 68 21.90 8.05 -1.00
C THR A 68 22.47 8.20 -2.40
N PRO A 69 23.68 7.67 -2.68
CA PRO A 69 24.22 7.65 -4.05
C PRO A 69 23.25 7.06 -5.08
N MET A 70 22.50 6.04 -4.69
CA MET A 70 21.47 5.42 -5.55
C MET A 70 20.29 6.35 -5.79
N GLY A 71 19.84 7.08 -4.78
CA GLY A 71 18.81 8.09 -4.92
C GLY A 71 19.18 9.20 -5.89
N LEU A 72 20.43 9.68 -5.80
CA LEU A 72 20.95 10.71 -6.69
C LEU A 72 21.05 10.21 -8.15
N LEU A 73 21.57 9.00 -8.36
CA LEU A 73 21.82 8.45 -9.70
C LEU A 73 20.55 8.04 -10.44
N TYR A 74 19.54 7.55 -9.73
CA TYR A 74 18.35 6.92 -10.32
C TYR A 74 17.05 7.73 -10.16
N THR A 75 17.09 8.92 -9.57
CA THR A 75 15.90 9.76 -9.49
C THR A 75 15.65 10.42 -10.85
N PRO A 76 14.51 10.14 -11.51
CA PRO A 76 14.17 10.79 -12.77
C PRO A 76 13.87 12.28 -12.57
N ASP A 77 13.90 13.03 -13.65
CA ASP A 77 13.34 14.38 -13.66
C ASP A 77 11.83 14.33 -13.43
N LEU A 78 11.38 14.92 -12.34
CA LEU A 78 9.97 14.96 -11.95
C LEU A 78 9.21 16.13 -12.54
N SER A 79 9.86 17.02 -13.29
CA SER A 79 9.20 18.19 -13.89
C SER A 79 8.09 17.82 -14.90
N ALA A 80 8.20 16.64 -15.52
CA ALA A 80 7.20 16.09 -16.45
C ALA A 80 6.12 15.23 -15.76
N ALA A 81 6.05 15.22 -14.42
CA ALA A 81 5.04 14.44 -13.70
C ALA A 81 3.64 14.99 -14.01
N PRO A 82 2.67 14.13 -14.35
CA PRO A 82 1.30 14.56 -14.56
C PRO A 82 0.66 14.99 -13.23
N MET A 83 -0.38 15.82 -13.29
CA MET A 83 -1.13 16.22 -12.10
C MET A 83 -1.85 15.03 -11.45
N GLN A 84 -2.29 14.07 -12.25
CA GLN A 84 -2.90 12.81 -11.82
C GLN A 84 -2.51 11.70 -12.81
N PRO A 85 -2.50 10.43 -12.37
CA PRO A 85 -2.20 9.32 -13.27
C PRO A 85 -3.33 9.09 -14.29
N SER A 86 -2.97 8.48 -15.41
CA SER A 86 -3.90 8.08 -16.47
C SER A 86 -4.58 6.73 -16.20
N LEU A 87 -4.44 6.20 -15.00
CA LEU A 87 -4.96 4.91 -14.58
C LEU A 87 -6.47 4.97 -14.27
N SER A 88 -7.16 3.85 -14.45
CA SER A 88 -8.56 3.71 -14.04
C SER A 88 -8.74 3.93 -12.53
N LEU A 89 -9.97 4.24 -12.10
CA LEU A 89 -10.25 4.46 -10.67
C LEU A 89 -10.37 3.17 -9.86
N SER A 90 -10.38 2.02 -10.52
CA SER A 90 -10.43 0.72 -9.86
C SER A 90 -9.58 -0.32 -10.59
N VAL A 91 -9.10 -1.29 -9.82
CA VAL A 91 -8.30 -2.41 -10.31
C VAL A 91 -8.54 -3.64 -9.46
N VAL A 92 -8.45 -4.81 -10.10
CA VAL A 92 -8.42 -6.11 -9.44
C VAL A 92 -7.13 -6.82 -9.83
N TYR A 93 -6.39 -7.23 -8.82
CA TYR A 93 -5.21 -8.10 -8.96
C TYR A 93 -5.61 -9.54 -8.61
N GLU A 94 -6.23 -10.23 -9.55
CA GLU A 94 -6.84 -11.54 -9.34
C GLU A 94 -5.90 -12.55 -8.68
N ARG A 95 -4.64 -12.64 -9.12
CA ARG A 95 -3.67 -13.57 -8.54
C ARG A 95 -3.29 -13.27 -7.10
N MET A 96 -3.44 -12.02 -6.66
CA MET A 96 -3.21 -11.59 -5.28
C MET A 96 -4.49 -11.59 -4.46
N GLY A 97 -5.65 -11.60 -5.13
CA GLY A 97 -6.95 -11.41 -4.52
C GLY A 97 -7.12 -10.01 -3.91
N TRP A 98 -6.52 -8.99 -4.52
CA TRP A 98 -6.61 -7.62 -4.06
C TRP A 98 -7.42 -6.77 -5.02
N SER A 99 -8.30 -5.95 -4.46
CA SER A 99 -9.08 -4.96 -5.23
C SER A 99 -8.91 -3.58 -4.62
N MET A 100 -8.69 -2.59 -5.46
CA MET A 100 -8.62 -1.19 -5.06
C MET A 100 -9.64 -0.39 -5.85
N MET A 101 -10.39 0.46 -5.17
CA MET A 101 -11.41 1.33 -5.74
C MET A 101 -11.28 2.72 -5.14
N ARG A 102 -11.26 3.74 -5.99
CA ARG A 102 -11.17 5.13 -5.55
C ARG A 102 -12.14 6.03 -6.31
N THR A 103 -12.52 7.14 -5.72
CA THR A 103 -13.40 8.12 -6.36
C THR A 103 -12.64 9.09 -7.26
N SER A 104 -11.36 9.32 -6.99
CA SER A 104 -10.46 10.16 -7.79
C SER A 104 -9.00 9.86 -7.47
N TRP A 105 -8.07 10.52 -8.17
CA TRP A 105 -6.63 10.53 -7.84
C TRP A 105 -6.23 11.75 -7.01
N GLU A 106 -7.19 12.54 -6.59
CA GLU A 106 -6.96 13.74 -5.79
C GLU A 106 -6.79 13.41 -4.31
N LYS A 107 -6.29 14.41 -3.57
CA LYS A 107 -5.95 14.32 -2.16
C LYS A 107 -7.10 13.95 -1.22
N ASN A 108 -8.32 14.35 -1.55
CA ASN A 108 -9.50 14.12 -0.71
C ASN A 108 -10.37 12.95 -1.22
N THR A 109 -9.77 12.05 -1.98
CA THR A 109 -10.45 10.88 -2.53
C THR A 109 -10.98 9.95 -1.44
N THR A 110 -11.92 9.10 -1.80
CA THR A 110 -12.20 7.86 -1.07
C THR A 110 -11.40 6.74 -1.72
N LEU A 111 -10.64 5.98 -0.94
CA LEU A 111 -9.94 4.77 -1.38
C LEU A 111 -10.37 3.61 -0.51
N LEU A 112 -10.98 2.61 -1.13
CA LEU A 112 -11.28 1.32 -0.53
C LEU A 112 -10.29 0.27 -1.08
N GLY A 113 -9.56 -0.38 -0.19
CA GLY A 113 -8.78 -1.57 -0.48
C GLY A 113 -9.42 -2.79 0.14
N VAL A 114 -9.51 -3.88 -0.62
CA VAL A 114 -10.02 -5.17 -0.16
C VAL A 114 -8.99 -6.25 -0.49
N LYS A 115 -8.69 -7.09 0.48
CA LYS A 115 -7.86 -8.29 0.31
C LYS A 115 -8.71 -9.53 0.52
N CYS A 116 -8.88 -10.33 -0.51
CA CYS A 116 -9.60 -11.60 -0.46
C CYS A 116 -8.89 -12.62 -1.37
N GLY A 117 -7.69 -13.00 -1.02
CA GLY A 117 -6.86 -13.92 -1.78
C GLY A 117 -6.18 -14.95 -0.91
N HIS A 118 -5.27 -15.69 -1.53
CA HIS A 118 -4.50 -16.71 -0.82
C HIS A 118 -3.71 -16.12 0.34
N THR A 119 -3.69 -16.82 1.45
CA THR A 119 -2.85 -16.50 2.60
C THR A 119 -1.56 -17.32 2.52
N TRP A 120 -0.44 -16.66 2.49
CA TRP A 120 0.89 -17.29 2.48
C TRP A 120 1.87 -16.35 3.18
N ASN A 121 3.14 -16.62 3.08
CA ASN A 121 4.21 -15.91 3.78
C ASN A 121 3.91 -14.42 4.05
N HIS A 122 4.09 -13.97 5.29
CA HIS A 122 3.73 -12.63 5.79
C HIS A 122 2.23 -12.30 5.79
N SER A 123 1.37 -13.29 5.61
CA SER A 123 -0.08 -13.11 5.70
C SER A 123 -0.59 -13.42 7.10
N HIS A 124 -1.61 -12.69 7.48
CA HIS A 124 -2.42 -12.94 8.67
C HIS A 124 -3.71 -13.69 8.30
N ALA A 125 -4.52 -14.06 9.28
CA ALA A 125 -5.84 -14.66 9.07
C ALA A 125 -6.87 -13.56 8.70
N ASP A 126 -6.64 -12.87 7.58
CA ASP A 126 -7.24 -11.60 7.18
C ASP A 126 -7.88 -11.63 5.77
N ALA A 127 -8.24 -12.82 5.27
CA ALA A 127 -8.95 -12.91 4.00
C ALA A 127 -10.34 -12.26 4.09
N GLY A 128 -10.64 -11.35 3.15
CA GLY A 128 -11.84 -10.50 3.19
C GLY A 128 -11.66 -9.21 3.98
N SER A 129 -10.45 -8.93 4.46
CA SER A 129 -10.16 -7.66 5.14
C SER A 129 -10.22 -6.47 4.19
N PHE A 130 -10.60 -5.32 4.74
CA PHE A 130 -10.67 -4.08 3.99
C PHE A 130 -10.18 -2.88 4.80
N ILE A 131 -9.67 -1.89 4.08
CA ILE A 131 -9.19 -0.61 4.63
C ILE A 131 -9.87 0.51 3.84
N LEU A 132 -10.32 1.53 4.54
CA LEU A 132 -10.98 2.69 3.95
C LEU A 132 -10.27 3.98 4.35
N PHE A 133 -9.83 4.72 3.34
CA PHE A 133 -9.45 6.12 3.45
C PHE A 133 -10.55 7.01 2.88
N HIS A 134 -10.80 8.14 3.52
CA HIS A 134 -11.75 9.14 3.07
C HIS A 134 -11.34 10.53 3.53
N ASN A 135 -11.37 11.50 2.64
CA ASN A 135 -11.16 12.93 2.94
C ASN A 135 -9.91 13.19 3.81
N GLY A 136 -8.77 12.65 3.41
CA GLY A 136 -7.47 12.84 4.09
C GLY A 136 -7.27 11.98 5.33
N GLN A 137 -8.21 11.11 5.69
CA GLN A 137 -8.15 10.30 6.90
C GLN A 137 -8.32 8.81 6.63
N GLN A 138 -7.70 7.99 7.43
CA GLN A 138 -7.99 6.56 7.48
C GLN A 138 -9.19 6.31 8.39
N VAL A 139 -10.34 6.04 7.76
CA VAL A 139 -11.63 5.85 8.46
C VAL A 139 -11.75 4.44 9.03
N ILE A 140 -11.37 3.44 8.24
CA ILE A 140 -11.32 2.04 8.69
C ILE A 140 -9.87 1.58 8.57
N LYS A 141 -9.31 1.20 9.72
CA LYS A 141 -7.92 0.80 9.87
C LYS A 141 -7.84 -0.72 9.98
N ASP A 142 -6.74 -1.28 9.51
CA ASP A 142 -6.31 -2.63 9.87
C ASP A 142 -5.58 -2.61 11.21
N GLY A 143 -5.55 -3.73 11.92
CA GLY A 143 -4.79 -3.88 13.16
C GLY A 143 -3.28 -3.76 12.96
N GLY A 144 -2.81 -4.02 11.74
CA GLY A 144 -1.40 -3.98 11.40
C GLY A 144 -0.61 -5.17 11.93
N ASN A 145 0.60 -4.91 12.37
CA ASN A 145 1.52 -5.92 12.87
C ASN A 145 2.31 -5.42 14.09
N CYS A 146 3.07 -6.31 14.68
CA CYS A 146 4.09 -5.96 15.66
C CYS A 146 5.35 -6.83 15.45
N TRP A 147 6.38 -6.56 16.22
CA TRP A 147 7.63 -7.32 16.16
C TRP A 147 7.42 -8.80 16.47
N TYR A 148 7.87 -9.71 15.62
CA TYR A 148 7.64 -11.15 15.67
C TYR A 148 7.92 -11.84 17.02
N PRO A 149 9.00 -11.52 17.76
CA PRO A 149 9.23 -12.06 19.10
C PRO A 149 8.23 -11.59 20.16
N ASN A 150 7.42 -10.58 19.88
CA ASN A 150 6.39 -10.13 20.81
C ASN A 150 5.25 -11.17 20.85
N PRO A 151 4.82 -11.64 22.04
CA PRO A 151 3.70 -12.59 22.15
C PRO A 151 2.43 -12.11 21.45
N TRP A 152 2.13 -10.81 21.46
CA TRP A 152 0.97 -10.22 20.77
C TRP A 152 0.96 -10.46 19.26
N TYR A 153 2.13 -10.72 18.64
CA TYR A 153 2.14 -11.07 17.22
C TYR A 153 1.30 -12.33 16.97
N ARG A 154 1.52 -13.41 17.74
CA ARG A 154 0.81 -14.66 17.61
C ARG A 154 -0.58 -14.64 18.24
N GLU A 155 -0.75 -13.93 19.35
CA GLU A 155 -1.97 -13.94 20.14
C GLU A 155 -3.05 -12.99 19.63
N TYR A 156 -2.67 -11.95 18.88
CA TYR A 156 -3.59 -10.92 18.39
C TYR A 156 -3.39 -10.58 16.92
N PHE A 157 -2.25 -10.00 16.53
CA PHE A 157 -2.07 -9.41 15.19
C PHE A 157 -2.16 -10.42 14.05
N PHE A 158 -1.82 -11.67 14.28
CA PHE A 158 -1.94 -12.74 13.30
C PHE A 158 -3.38 -13.24 13.12
N HIS A 159 -4.25 -13.00 14.10
CA HIS A 159 -5.61 -13.53 14.13
C HIS A 159 -6.64 -12.62 13.45
N SER A 160 -7.72 -13.22 12.96
CA SER A 160 -8.85 -12.54 12.33
C SER A 160 -9.45 -11.41 13.17
N GLN A 161 -9.36 -11.50 14.50
CA GLN A 161 -9.87 -10.48 15.43
C GLN A 161 -9.15 -9.13 15.32
N ALA A 162 -7.92 -9.10 14.79
CA ALA A 162 -7.16 -7.88 14.56
C ALA A 162 -7.52 -7.20 13.22
N HIS A 163 -8.35 -7.83 12.41
CA HIS A 163 -8.62 -7.42 11.04
C HIS A 163 -10.11 -7.18 10.78
N ASN A 164 -10.41 -6.46 9.70
CA ASN A 164 -11.78 -6.12 9.30
C ASN A 164 -12.39 -7.26 8.47
N VAL A 165 -12.61 -8.41 9.10
CA VAL A 165 -13.10 -9.62 8.45
C VAL A 165 -14.40 -10.11 9.05
N LEU A 166 -15.13 -10.94 8.30
CA LEU A 166 -16.29 -11.65 8.80
C LEU A 166 -15.84 -12.87 9.63
N LEU A 167 -16.39 -13.00 10.83
CA LEU A 167 -16.27 -14.17 11.67
C LEU A 167 -17.54 -15.02 11.56
N PHE A 168 -17.41 -16.27 11.16
CA PHE A 168 -18.55 -17.20 11.08
C PHE A 168 -18.76 -17.89 12.43
N ASN A 169 -19.92 -17.67 13.04
CA ASN A 169 -20.22 -18.15 14.42
C ASN A 169 -19.17 -17.71 15.46
N GLY A 170 -18.57 -16.52 15.27
CA GLY A 170 -17.50 -16.01 16.12
C GLY A 170 -16.15 -16.74 15.98
N GLN A 171 -16.02 -17.62 15.00
CA GLN A 171 -14.78 -18.36 14.76
C GLN A 171 -13.86 -17.59 13.80
N ALA A 172 -12.58 -17.54 14.16
CA ALA A 172 -11.54 -16.97 13.31
C ALA A 172 -11.24 -17.88 12.10
N GLN A 173 -10.66 -17.29 11.08
CA GLN A 173 -10.13 -18.04 9.95
C GLN A 173 -8.96 -18.93 10.38
N PRO A 174 -8.73 -20.07 9.69
CA PRO A 174 -7.56 -20.90 9.94
C PRO A 174 -6.27 -20.10 9.81
N GLN A 175 -5.32 -20.33 10.71
CA GLN A 175 -4.01 -19.66 10.70
C GLN A 175 -3.02 -20.34 9.74
N GLU A 176 -3.38 -21.47 9.20
CA GLU A 176 -2.55 -22.19 8.26
C GLU A 176 -2.49 -21.46 6.92
N GLN A 177 -1.30 -21.36 6.37
CA GLN A 177 -1.09 -20.80 5.04
C GLN A 177 -1.80 -21.68 4.01
N GLN A 178 -2.76 -21.11 3.32
CA GLN A 178 -3.49 -21.82 2.28
C GLN A 178 -2.85 -21.53 0.93
N TYR A 179 -2.11 -22.50 0.42
CA TYR A 179 -1.61 -22.49 -0.95
C TYR A 179 -2.65 -23.20 -1.84
N LYS A 180 -3.29 -22.47 -2.72
CA LYS A 180 -4.00 -23.07 -3.86
C LYS A 180 -3.90 -22.17 -5.09
#